data_82b6fbc6a6543438c03cc677521c6553
#
_entry.id   82b6fbc6a6543438c03cc677521c6553
#
_cell.length_a   1.000
_cell.length_b   1.000
_cell.length_c   1.000
_cell.angle_alpha   90.00
_cell.angle_beta   90.00
_cell.angle_gamma   90.00
#
_symmetry.space_group_name_H-M   'P 1'
#
loop_
_entity.id
_entity.type
_entity.pdbx_description
1 polymer ?
#
loop_
_entity_poly.entity_id
_entity_poly.type
_entity_poly.pdbx_seq_one_letter_code
_entity_poly.pdbx_strand_id
1 'polypeptide(L)'
;MIQYRVMILINGVLMSFAPVIVYFLARKWFGVRKLSSVFMAIVCGMYPAYLLLTKYTWNETLCCLLPWVFALLMYKSLKSFKDTSHSSKAVFRQQLWAALAGLTLVAAYATHGRMIAMLAAGVVLELVVLFTMKRKVFALSGFFSSVVVGFLADKMIKGYLQNVLWLKEQSDKASVNTIENTLGRIFDADPEKLMRFPQTLVGHFFYFISSTWGFGAIAMVLIISGLAMYYVTRNRAKKGAAELTADGRAKTYITSSLAMFCWFAFLVMGAIFVVSVGFKATSTVFDTRADTTIFGRYIETFFPVAIFPALIMIYRGRFSVMHSLAALITAGGIFALTELLTVPSVVGDGTTDKGVVSAMILGITPLKLGEGLKDKITETTFIKIIAVVMALLLAVVIIRLITVKKNSSMFNWVTIPMGALLMYTSL
;
A
#
# COMPACT_ATOMS: atom_id res chain seq x y z
N MET A 1 -14.07 -29.43 -9.23
CA MET A 1 -12.83 -29.01 -9.95
C MET A 1 -13.07 -27.89 -10.97
N ILE A 2 -14.15 -27.90 -11.76
CA ILE A 2 -14.46 -26.83 -12.76
C ILE A 2 -14.65 -25.47 -12.11
N GLN A 3 -15.44 -25.36 -11.06
CA GLN A 3 -15.69 -24.09 -10.34
C GLN A 3 -14.39 -23.43 -9.86
N TYR A 4 -13.47 -24.21 -9.30
CA TYR A 4 -12.17 -23.70 -8.85
C TYR A 4 -11.37 -23.11 -10.01
N ARG A 5 -11.29 -23.79 -11.16
CA ARG A 5 -10.59 -23.29 -12.35
C ARG A 5 -11.22 -22.00 -12.90
N VAL A 6 -12.54 -21.92 -12.90
CA VAL A 6 -13.28 -20.73 -13.33
C VAL A 6 -12.97 -19.54 -12.41
N MET A 7 -12.94 -19.74 -11.08
CA MET A 7 -12.58 -18.68 -10.13
C MET A 7 -11.16 -18.16 -10.32
N ILE A 8 -10.19 -19.08 -10.53
CA ILE A 8 -8.80 -18.66 -10.82
C ILE A 8 -8.72 -17.87 -12.13
N LEU A 9 -9.43 -18.32 -13.17
CA LEU A 9 -9.47 -17.60 -14.45
C LEU A 9 -10.05 -16.18 -14.27
N ILE A 10 -11.16 -16.06 -13.54
CA ILE A 10 -11.76 -14.76 -13.23
C ILE A 10 -10.78 -13.88 -12.46
N ASN A 11 -10.10 -14.42 -11.44
CA ASN A 11 -9.09 -13.69 -10.68
C ASN A 11 -7.94 -13.21 -11.57
N GLY A 12 -7.45 -14.07 -12.49
CA GLY A 12 -6.41 -13.71 -13.45
C GLY A 12 -6.84 -12.58 -14.39
N VAL A 13 -8.07 -12.65 -14.92
CA VAL A 13 -8.63 -11.60 -15.78
C VAL A 13 -8.79 -10.29 -15.00
N LEU A 14 -9.36 -10.32 -13.81
CA LEU A 14 -9.53 -9.13 -12.98
C LEU A 14 -8.16 -8.50 -12.65
N MET A 15 -7.18 -9.32 -12.26
CA MET A 15 -5.86 -8.82 -11.90
C MET A 15 -5.11 -8.20 -13.08
N SER A 16 -5.36 -8.67 -14.31
CA SER A 16 -4.75 -8.12 -15.53
C SER A 16 -5.10 -6.64 -15.76
N PHE A 17 -6.18 -6.12 -15.17
CA PHE A 17 -6.50 -4.70 -15.24
C PHE A 17 -5.56 -3.83 -14.38
N ALA A 18 -4.95 -4.36 -13.32
CA ALA A 18 -4.07 -3.57 -12.46
C ALA A 18 -2.87 -2.99 -13.22
N PRO A 19 -2.04 -3.76 -13.97
CA PRO A 19 -0.95 -3.20 -14.75
C PRO A 19 -1.42 -2.24 -15.84
N VAL A 20 -2.58 -2.47 -16.45
CA VAL A 20 -3.16 -1.54 -17.43
C VAL A 20 -3.49 -0.20 -16.80
N ILE A 21 -4.11 -0.19 -15.61
CA ILE A 21 -4.44 1.03 -14.88
C ILE A 21 -3.16 1.76 -14.46
N VAL A 22 -2.17 1.05 -13.90
CA VAL A 22 -0.88 1.63 -13.49
C VAL A 22 -0.17 2.27 -14.68
N TYR A 23 -0.09 1.57 -15.83
CA TYR A 23 0.46 2.12 -17.06
C TYR A 23 -0.27 3.40 -17.48
N PHE A 24 -1.60 3.38 -17.47
CA PHE A 24 -2.42 4.53 -17.84
C PHE A 24 -2.17 5.71 -16.90
N LEU A 25 -2.13 5.50 -15.59
CA LEU A 25 -1.86 6.54 -14.60
C LEU A 25 -0.46 7.13 -14.78
N ALA A 26 0.57 6.29 -14.95
CA ALA A 26 1.93 6.75 -15.21
C ALA A 26 2.01 7.63 -16.46
N ARG A 27 1.38 7.20 -17.57
CA ARG A 27 1.38 7.90 -18.85
C ARG A 27 0.54 9.18 -18.84
N LYS A 28 -0.73 9.09 -18.41
CA LYS A 28 -1.73 10.14 -18.62
C LYS A 28 -1.83 11.12 -17.45
N TRP A 29 -1.57 10.65 -16.24
CA TRP A 29 -1.63 11.51 -15.06
C TRP A 29 -0.26 12.14 -14.75
N PHE A 30 0.80 11.33 -14.84
CA PHE A 30 2.14 11.78 -14.44
C PHE A 30 3.09 12.10 -15.59
N GLY A 31 2.70 11.86 -16.84
CA GLY A 31 3.48 12.23 -18.03
C GLY A 31 4.75 11.39 -18.22
N VAL A 32 4.81 10.19 -17.65
CA VAL A 32 5.97 9.29 -17.78
C VAL A 32 6.12 8.79 -19.21
N ARG A 33 7.35 8.59 -19.72
CA ARG A 33 7.61 8.02 -21.05
C ARG A 33 7.08 6.59 -21.17
N LYS A 34 6.73 6.15 -22.40
CA LYS A 34 6.08 4.86 -22.68
C LYS A 34 6.81 3.68 -22.01
N LEU A 35 8.09 3.52 -22.25
CA LEU A 35 8.88 2.40 -21.73
C LEU A 35 8.93 2.41 -20.19
N SER A 36 9.23 3.56 -19.58
CA SER A 36 9.24 3.68 -18.11
C SER A 36 7.86 3.40 -17.49
N SER A 37 6.77 3.75 -18.20
CA SER A 37 5.42 3.42 -17.73
C SER A 37 5.13 1.92 -17.77
N VAL A 38 5.68 1.19 -18.75
CA VAL A 38 5.61 -0.28 -18.80
C VAL A 38 6.33 -0.88 -17.60
N PHE A 39 7.55 -0.44 -17.31
CA PHE A 39 8.27 -0.93 -16.11
C PHE A 39 7.52 -0.64 -14.81
N MET A 40 6.95 0.56 -14.66
CA MET A 40 6.13 0.88 -13.49
C MET A 40 4.88 0.00 -13.40
N ALA A 41 4.25 -0.31 -14.54
CA ALA A 41 3.11 -1.22 -14.61
C ALA A 41 3.50 -2.65 -14.19
N ILE A 42 4.68 -3.11 -14.60
CA ILE A 42 5.22 -4.40 -14.17
C ILE A 42 5.44 -4.37 -12.65
N VAL A 43 6.24 -3.43 -12.13
CA VAL A 43 6.60 -3.38 -10.69
C VAL A 43 5.37 -3.26 -9.79
N CYS A 44 4.42 -2.39 -10.13
CA CYS A 44 3.28 -2.12 -9.25
C CYS A 44 2.01 -2.89 -9.63
N GLY A 45 1.77 -3.12 -10.91
CA GLY A 45 0.55 -3.80 -11.37
C GLY A 45 0.65 -5.32 -11.40
N MET A 46 1.88 -5.84 -11.51
CA MET A 46 2.18 -7.28 -11.49
C MET A 46 3.04 -7.65 -10.28
N TYR A 47 2.90 -6.94 -9.16
CA TYR A 47 3.65 -7.21 -7.94
C TYR A 47 3.55 -8.71 -7.56
N PRO A 48 4.67 -9.38 -7.16
CA PRO A 48 4.68 -10.84 -6.97
C PRO A 48 3.57 -11.39 -6.08
N ALA A 49 3.29 -10.74 -4.95
CA ALA A 49 2.19 -11.17 -4.10
C ALA A 49 0.83 -11.08 -4.80
N TYR A 50 0.61 -10.10 -5.70
CA TYR A 50 -0.61 -10.02 -6.50
C TYR A 50 -0.79 -11.23 -7.40
N LEU A 51 0.28 -11.67 -8.08
CA LEU A 51 0.25 -12.85 -8.94
C LEU A 51 0.02 -14.13 -8.15
N LEU A 52 0.67 -14.25 -7.00
CA LEU A 52 0.50 -15.42 -6.13
C LEU A 52 -0.91 -15.50 -5.53
N LEU A 53 -1.49 -14.36 -5.13
CA LEU A 53 -2.84 -14.30 -4.58
C LEU A 53 -3.93 -14.70 -5.60
N THR A 54 -3.69 -14.54 -6.91
CA THR A 54 -4.65 -15.00 -7.93
C THR A 54 -4.83 -16.52 -7.98
N LYS A 55 -3.85 -17.29 -7.48
CA LYS A 55 -3.92 -18.75 -7.39
C LYS A 55 -4.90 -19.25 -6.33
N TYR A 56 -5.34 -18.39 -5.44
CA TYR A 56 -6.30 -18.72 -4.39
C TYR A 56 -7.70 -18.26 -4.80
N THR A 57 -8.72 -18.99 -4.32
CA THR A 57 -10.13 -18.63 -4.52
C THR A 57 -10.62 -17.57 -3.54
N TRP A 58 -9.70 -16.75 -3.09
CA TRP A 58 -9.96 -15.66 -2.14
C TRP A 58 -10.35 -14.36 -2.86
N ASN A 59 -10.93 -13.47 -2.13
CA ASN A 59 -11.32 -12.13 -2.61
C ASN A 59 -10.16 -11.12 -2.65
N GLU A 60 -8.94 -11.53 -2.34
CA GLU A 60 -7.73 -10.69 -2.37
C GLU A 60 -7.48 -10.04 -3.72
N THR A 61 -7.83 -10.69 -4.82
CA THR A 61 -7.71 -10.11 -6.17
C THR A 61 -8.45 -8.77 -6.28
N LEU A 62 -9.68 -8.69 -5.77
CA LEU A 62 -10.43 -7.45 -5.72
C LEU A 62 -9.81 -6.43 -4.77
N CYS A 63 -9.33 -6.89 -3.60
CA CYS A 63 -8.60 -6.03 -2.67
C CYS A 63 -7.36 -5.39 -3.30
N CYS A 64 -6.65 -6.11 -4.18
CA CYS A 64 -5.50 -5.59 -4.92
C CYS A 64 -5.87 -4.65 -6.07
N LEU A 65 -6.98 -4.90 -6.77
CA LEU A 65 -7.42 -4.13 -7.92
C LEU A 65 -8.10 -2.80 -7.54
N LEU A 66 -8.97 -2.82 -6.52
CA LEU A 66 -9.82 -1.67 -6.18
C LEU A 66 -9.04 -0.40 -5.78
N PRO A 67 -7.88 -0.44 -5.12
CA PRO A 67 -7.05 0.74 -4.90
C PRO A 67 -6.60 1.42 -6.20
N TRP A 68 -6.31 0.65 -7.24
CA TRP A 68 -5.95 1.19 -8.56
C TRP A 68 -7.16 1.77 -9.29
N VAL A 69 -8.33 1.15 -9.16
CA VAL A 69 -9.59 1.70 -9.68
C VAL A 69 -9.89 3.04 -9.01
N PHE A 70 -9.74 3.12 -7.68
CA PHE A 70 -9.90 4.38 -6.95
C PHE A 70 -8.93 5.46 -7.42
N ALA A 71 -7.65 5.12 -7.59
CA ALA A 71 -6.64 6.04 -8.11
C ALA A 71 -6.97 6.52 -9.55
N LEU A 72 -7.52 5.64 -10.40
CA LEU A 72 -8.01 6.02 -11.72
C LEU A 72 -9.17 7.01 -11.64
N LEU A 73 -10.09 6.80 -10.71
CA LEU A 73 -11.23 7.69 -10.48
C LEU A 73 -10.79 9.04 -9.91
N MET A 74 -9.78 9.07 -9.03
CA MET A 74 -9.12 10.32 -8.61
C MET A 74 -8.60 11.10 -9.83
N TYR A 75 -7.88 10.44 -10.73
CA TYR A 75 -7.39 11.09 -11.95
C TYR A 75 -8.54 11.63 -12.82
N LYS A 76 -9.57 10.84 -13.04
CA LYS A 76 -10.74 11.23 -13.85
C LYS A 76 -11.49 12.42 -13.23
N SER A 77 -11.68 12.39 -11.92
CA SER A 77 -12.30 13.48 -11.17
C SER A 77 -11.47 14.76 -11.27
N LEU A 78 -10.19 14.71 -10.95
CA LEU A 78 -9.29 15.87 -11.03
C LEU A 78 -9.19 16.44 -12.46
N LYS A 79 -9.28 15.58 -13.47
CA LYS A 79 -9.33 16.02 -14.87
C LYS A 79 -10.64 16.74 -15.18
N SER A 80 -11.77 16.28 -14.64
CA SER A 80 -13.08 16.90 -14.87
C SER A 80 -13.20 18.30 -14.24
N PHE A 81 -12.49 18.56 -13.11
CA PHE A 81 -12.42 19.90 -12.52
C PHE A 81 -11.60 20.91 -13.32
N LYS A 82 -10.80 20.48 -14.28
CA LYS A 82 -10.09 21.38 -15.20
C LYS A 82 -10.97 21.89 -16.35
N ASP A 83 -12.09 21.24 -16.57
CA ASP A 83 -13.09 21.68 -17.52
C ASP A 83 -13.89 22.82 -16.87
N THR A 84 -13.55 24.04 -17.25
CA THR A 84 -14.17 25.27 -16.72
C THR A 84 -15.55 25.58 -17.31
N SER A 85 -16.05 24.74 -18.22
CA SER A 85 -17.40 24.90 -18.71
C SER A 85 -18.39 24.65 -17.56
N HIS A 86 -19.21 25.64 -17.24
CA HIS A 86 -20.31 25.54 -16.28
C HIS A 86 -21.52 24.77 -16.87
N SER A 87 -21.30 23.91 -17.86
CA SER A 87 -22.36 23.12 -18.48
C SER A 87 -22.87 22.04 -17.54
N SER A 88 -24.15 21.73 -17.61
CA SER A 88 -24.76 20.63 -16.84
C SER A 88 -24.04 19.30 -17.07
N LYS A 89 -23.49 19.08 -18.27
CA LYS A 89 -22.68 17.88 -18.59
C LYS A 89 -21.36 17.83 -17.80
N ALA A 90 -20.69 18.98 -17.58
CA ALA A 90 -19.46 19.03 -16.79
C ALA A 90 -19.74 18.73 -15.31
N VAL A 91 -20.79 19.33 -14.75
CA VAL A 91 -21.23 19.08 -13.37
C VAL A 91 -21.62 17.60 -13.20
N PHE A 92 -22.45 17.06 -14.09
CA PHE A 92 -22.83 15.64 -14.05
C PHE A 92 -21.62 14.72 -14.07
N ARG A 93 -20.64 14.98 -14.93
CA ARG A 93 -19.40 14.19 -15.02
C ARG A 93 -18.57 14.23 -13.74
N GLN A 94 -18.49 15.40 -13.09
CA GLN A 94 -17.81 15.55 -11.80
C GLN A 94 -18.48 14.70 -10.71
N GLN A 95 -19.82 14.78 -10.62
CA GLN A 95 -20.62 14.00 -9.68
C GLN A 95 -20.50 12.49 -9.94
N LEU A 96 -20.53 12.08 -11.22
CA LEU A 96 -20.41 10.68 -11.61
C LEU A 96 -19.07 10.08 -11.17
N TRP A 97 -17.94 10.75 -11.44
CA TRP A 97 -16.63 10.24 -11.02
C TRP A 97 -16.50 10.19 -9.50
N ALA A 98 -17.07 11.16 -8.81
CA ALA A 98 -17.11 11.22 -7.36
C ALA A 98 -17.96 10.07 -6.77
N ALA A 99 -19.15 9.84 -7.32
CA ALA A 99 -20.03 8.74 -6.89
C ALA A 99 -19.39 7.37 -7.14
N LEU A 100 -18.79 7.14 -8.30
CA LEU A 100 -18.07 5.91 -8.59
C LEU A 100 -16.89 5.68 -7.64
N ALA A 101 -16.17 6.74 -7.25
CA ALA A 101 -15.09 6.64 -6.28
C ALA A 101 -15.60 6.24 -4.90
N GLY A 102 -16.68 6.85 -4.40
CA GLY A 102 -17.29 6.46 -3.13
C GLY A 102 -17.83 5.03 -3.15
N LEU A 103 -18.51 4.61 -4.22
CA LEU A 103 -18.93 3.22 -4.39
C LEU A 103 -17.77 2.24 -4.47
N THR A 104 -16.63 2.63 -5.07
CA THR A 104 -15.41 1.78 -5.10
C THR A 104 -14.87 1.55 -3.69
N LEU A 105 -14.88 2.56 -2.82
CA LEU A 105 -14.47 2.41 -1.42
C LEU A 105 -15.39 1.45 -0.65
N VAL A 106 -16.70 1.59 -0.86
CA VAL A 106 -17.68 0.68 -0.22
C VAL A 106 -17.55 -0.73 -0.78
N ALA A 107 -17.40 -0.90 -2.09
CA ALA A 107 -17.17 -2.20 -2.71
C ALA A 107 -15.90 -2.88 -2.16
N ALA A 108 -14.82 -2.12 -1.94
CA ALA A 108 -13.63 -2.65 -1.30
C ALA A 108 -13.94 -3.16 0.13
N TYR A 109 -14.63 -2.38 0.93
CA TYR A 109 -15.06 -2.79 2.28
C TYR A 109 -16.01 -4.00 2.24
N ALA A 110 -16.95 -4.03 1.30
CA ALA A 110 -17.84 -5.18 1.12
C ALA A 110 -17.10 -6.47 0.75
N THR A 111 -16.00 -6.34 0.00
CA THR A 111 -15.15 -7.45 -0.42
C THR A 111 -14.45 -8.12 0.77
N HIS A 112 -13.91 -7.32 1.69
CA HIS A 112 -13.22 -7.83 2.89
C HIS A 112 -13.21 -6.77 4.00
N GLY A 113 -13.56 -7.16 5.25
CA GLY A 113 -13.65 -6.23 6.39
C GLY A 113 -12.39 -5.38 6.63
N ARG A 114 -11.17 -5.92 6.38
CA ARG A 114 -9.92 -5.15 6.51
C ARG A 114 -9.84 -3.93 5.57
N MET A 115 -10.60 -3.94 4.47
CA MET A 115 -10.64 -2.83 3.53
C MET A 115 -11.37 -1.60 4.08
N ILE A 116 -11.85 -1.65 5.31
CA ILE A 116 -12.23 -0.46 6.08
C ILE A 116 -11.07 0.55 6.12
N ALA A 117 -9.83 0.06 6.11
CA ALA A 117 -8.65 0.89 6.00
C ALA A 117 -8.65 1.76 4.72
N MET A 118 -9.04 1.18 3.58
CA MET A 118 -9.13 1.90 2.32
C MET A 118 -10.32 2.89 2.32
N LEU A 119 -11.46 2.48 2.89
CA LEU A 119 -12.62 3.36 3.03
C LEU A 119 -12.29 4.58 3.89
N ALA A 120 -11.71 4.36 5.08
CA ALA A 120 -11.28 5.43 5.97
C ALA A 120 -10.23 6.34 5.32
N ALA A 121 -9.19 5.76 4.70
CA ALA A 121 -8.15 6.51 4.02
C ALA A 121 -8.71 7.37 2.88
N GLY A 122 -9.66 6.87 2.09
CA GLY A 122 -10.30 7.62 1.00
C GLY A 122 -11.13 8.81 1.49
N VAL A 123 -11.88 8.62 2.58
CA VAL A 123 -12.65 9.70 3.23
C VAL A 123 -11.70 10.75 3.84
N VAL A 124 -10.70 10.30 4.60
CA VAL A 124 -9.70 11.19 5.23
C VAL A 124 -8.89 11.93 4.16
N LEU A 125 -8.57 11.29 3.04
CA LEU A 125 -7.87 11.93 1.91
C LEU A 125 -8.63 13.16 1.42
N GLU A 126 -9.94 13.06 1.19
CA GLU A 126 -10.74 14.19 0.72
C GLU A 126 -10.69 15.35 1.74
N LEU A 127 -10.81 15.05 3.03
CA LEU A 127 -10.73 16.03 4.10
C LEU A 127 -9.33 16.65 4.18
N VAL A 128 -8.27 15.85 4.16
CA VAL A 128 -6.88 16.35 4.20
C VAL A 128 -6.60 17.24 3.01
N VAL A 129 -6.97 16.85 1.79
CA VAL A 129 -6.75 17.66 0.58
C VAL A 129 -7.57 18.94 0.64
N LEU A 130 -8.83 18.86 1.09
CA LEU A 130 -9.70 20.03 1.23
C LEU A 130 -9.11 21.04 2.22
N PHE A 131 -8.73 20.62 3.41
CA PHE A 131 -8.27 21.53 4.47
C PHE A 131 -6.83 21.99 4.27
N THR A 132 -5.91 21.09 3.87
CA THR A 132 -4.50 21.41 3.77
C THR A 132 -4.11 21.98 2.42
N MET A 133 -4.66 21.44 1.33
CA MET A 133 -4.34 21.88 -0.03
C MET A 133 -5.34 22.91 -0.59
N LYS A 134 -6.46 23.16 0.12
CA LYS A 134 -7.56 24.02 -0.32
C LYS A 134 -8.08 23.64 -1.72
N ARG A 135 -8.17 22.34 -1.97
CA ARG A 135 -8.63 21.74 -3.22
C ARG A 135 -9.58 20.59 -2.91
N LYS A 136 -10.35 20.17 -3.90
CA LYS A 136 -11.20 18.96 -3.85
C LYS A 136 -10.59 17.90 -4.75
N VAL A 137 -10.61 16.66 -4.31
CA VAL A 137 -10.32 15.51 -5.16
C VAL A 137 -11.59 15.10 -5.90
N PHE A 138 -12.70 15.12 -5.17
CA PHE A 138 -14.03 14.72 -5.69
C PHE A 138 -15.08 15.83 -5.49
N ALA A 139 -16.19 15.73 -6.21
CA ALA A 139 -17.38 16.51 -5.91
C ALA A 139 -18.00 15.97 -4.61
N LEU A 140 -17.99 16.79 -3.54
CA LEU A 140 -18.27 16.33 -2.17
C LEU A 140 -19.65 15.65 -2.05
N SER A 141 -20.69 16.24 -2.67
CA SER A 141 -22.05 15.67 -2.61
C SER A 141 -22.09 14.27 -3.23
N GLY A 142 -21.58 14.08 -4.45
CA GLY A 142 -21.55 12.77 -5.09
C GLY A 142 -20.71 11.75 -4.34
N PHE A 143 -19.56 12.17 -3.82
CA PHE A 143 -18.66 11.29 -3.09
C PHE A 143 -19.28 10.82 -1.77
N PHE A 144 -19.65 11.73 -0.87
CA PHE A 144 -20.16 11.36 0.45
C PHE A 144 -21.54 10.70 0.38
N SER A 145 -22.44 11.16 -0.50
CA SER A 145 -23.73 10.49 -0.68
C SER A 145 -23.57 9.03 -1.13
N SER A 146 -22.65 8.77 -2.07
CA SER A 146 -22.42 7.41 -2.56
C SER A 146 -21.75 6.51 -1.51
N VAL A 147 -20.87 7.06 -0.66
CA VAL A 147 -20.29 6.33 0.48
C VAL A 147 -21.39 5.95 1.48
N VAL A 148 -22.26 6.90 1.87
CA VAL A 148 -23.34 6.66 2.84
C VAL A 148 -24.35 5.66 2.29
N VAL A 149 -24.88 5.91 1.09
CA VAL A 149 -25.87 5.02 0.48
C VAL A 149 -25.31 3.63 0.23
N GLY A 150 -24.07 3.53 -0.26
CA GLY A 150 -23.40 2.25 -0.50
C GLY A 150 -23.18 1.47 0.81
N PHE A 151 -22.74 2.15 1.86
CA PHE A 151 -22.52 1.52 3.17
C PHE A 151 -23.82 1.02 3.80
N LEU A 152 -24.89 1.78 3.70
CA LEU A 152 -26.22 1.35 4.14
C LEU A 152 -26.71 0.14 3.34
N ALA A 153 -26.56 0.17 2.01
CA ALA A 153 -26.90 -0.96 1.15
C ALA A 153 -26.08 -2.22 1.49
N ASP A 154 -24.76 -2.09 1.72
CA ASP A 154 -23.94 -3.22 2.17
C ASP A 154 -24.42 -3.82 3.49
N LYS A 155 -24.75 -2.99 4.48
CA LYS A 155 -25.32 -3.45 5.75
C LYS A 155 -26.67 -4.16 5.56
N MET A 156 -27.56 -3.61 4.75
CA MET A 156 -28.85 -4.25 4.45
C MET A 156 -28.68 -5.60 3.74
N ILE A 157 -27.81 -5.68 2.74
CA ILE A 157 -27.53 -6.93 2.02
C ILE A 157 -26.91 -7.97 2.96
N LYS A 158 -25.91 -7.59 3.76
CA LYS A 158 -25.28 -8.50 4.73
C LYS A 158 -26.30 -8.99 5.78
N GLY A 159 -27.13 -8.10 6.30
CA GLY A 159 -28.18 -8.47 7.24
C GLY A 159 -29.17 -9.46 6.64
N TYR A 160 -29.61 -9.24 5.39
CA TYR A 160 -30.45 -10.19 4.67
C TYR A 160 -29.77 -11.54 4.46
N LEU A 161 -28.52 -11.57 4.01
CA LEU A 161 -27.75 -12.79 3.79
C LEU A 161 -27.59 -13.58 5.08
N GLN A 162 -27.25 -12.91 6.18
CA GLN A 162 -27.04 -13.55 7.50
C GLN A 162 -28.31 -14.12 8.10
N ASN A 163 -29.42 -13.35 8.01
CA ASN A 163 -30.66 -13.72 8.69
C ASN A 163 -31.56 -14.64 7.87
N VAL A 164 -31.43 -14.65 6.54
CA VAL A 164 -32.36 -15.36 5.63
C VAL A 164 -31.70 -16.51 4.89
N LEU A 165 -30.45 -16.32 4.40
CA LEU A 165 -29.81 -17.26 3.49
C LEU A 165 -28.74 -18.13 4.15
N TRP A 166 -28.05 -17.64 5.18
CA TRP A 166 -26.97 -18.41 5.80
C TRP A 166 -27.49 -19.31 6.91
N LEU A 167 -26.87 -20.48 7.04
CA LEU A 167 -27.05 -21.31 8.21
C LEU A 167 -26.57 -20.57 9.46
N LYS A 168 -27.24 -20.78 10.60
CA LYS A 168 -26.93 -20.15 11.88
C LYS A 168 -25.45 -20.26 12.25
N GLU A 169 -24.85 -21.43 12.07
CA GLU A 169 -23.42 -21.66 12.32
C GLU A 169 -22.49 -20.78 11.46
N GLN A 170 -22.85 -20.52 10.19
CA GLN A 170 -22.09 -19.64 9.30
C GLN A 170 -22.24 -18.17 9.70
N SER A 171 -23.44 -17.78 10.15
CA SER A 171 -23.72 -16.44 10.66
C SER A 171 -22.91 -16.17 11.93
N ASP A 172 -22.85 -17.11 12.86
CA ASP A 172 -22.09 -16.99 14.11
C ASP A 172 -20.59 -16.87 13.85
N LYS A 173 -20.05 -17.69 12.94
CA LYS A 173 -18.62 -17.57 12.50
C LYS A 173 -18.30 -16.25 11.84
N ALA A 174 -19.21 -15.71 11.03
CA ALA A 174 -19.04 -14.41 10.39
C ALA A 174 -19.03 -13.26 11.39
N SER A 175 -19.80 -13.37 12.48
CA SER A 175 -19.90 -12.33 13.52
C SER A 175 -18.62 -12.19 14.36
N VAL A 176 -17.83 -13.24 14.51
CA VAL A 176 -16.62 -13.25 15.36
C VAL A 176 -15.54 -12.27 14.88
N ASN A 177 -15.45 -12.02 13.58
CA ASN A 177 -14.43 -11.16 12.96
C ASN A 177 -14.97 -9.79 12.54
N THR A 178 -15.97 -9.28 13.23
CA THR A 178 -16.46 -7.92 13.00
C THR A 178 -15.50 -6.87 13.57
N ILE A 179 -15.61 -5.62 13.08
CA ILE A 179 -14.80 -4.50 13.56
C ILE A 179 -15.13 -4.21 15.02
N GLU A 180 -16.41 -4.30 15.38
CA GLU A 180 -16.90 -4.10 16.74
C GLU A 180 -16.24 -5.06 17.73
N ASN A 181 -16.20 -6.36 17.38
CA ASN A 181 -15.54 -7.39 18.20
C ASN A 181 -14.02 -7.21 18.26
N THR A 182 -13.41 -6.68 17.19
CA THR A 182 -11.97 -6.38 17.20
C THR A 182 -11.66 -5.18 18.09
N LEU A 183 -12.48 -4.13 18.01
CA LEU A 183 -12.34 -2.97 18.91
C LEU A 183 -12.55 -3.38 20.36
N GLY A 184 -13.58 -4.16 20.66
CA GLY A 184 -13.79 -4.71 22.01
C GLY A 184 -12.53 -5.42 22.53
N ARG A 185 -11.94 -6.33 21.74
CA ARG A 185 -10.70 -7.02 22.13
C ARG A 185 -9.49 -6.10 22.33
N ILE A 186 -9.43 -4.97 21.60
CA ILE A 186 -8.38 -3.97 21.80
C ILE A 186 -8.56 -3.22 23.11
N PHE A 187 -9.79 -2.81 23.43
CA PHE A 187 -10.08 -2.09 24.68
C PHE A 187 -9.99 -2.98 25.92
N ASP A 188 -10.26 -4.28 25.76
CA ASP A 188 -10.17 -5.28 26.84
C ASP A 188 -8.77 -5.93 26.93
N ALA A 189 -7.76 -5.41 26.19
CA ALA A 189 -6.42 -5.98 26.18
C ALA A 189 -5.71 -5.76 27.52
N ASP A 190 -5.21 -6.84 28.10
CA ASP A 190 -4.34 -6.80 29.26
C ASP A 190 -2.91 -6.27 28.92
N PRO A 191 -2.08 -5.93 29.92
CA PRO A 191 -0.74 -5.39 29.68
C PRO A 191 0.14 -6.29 28.80
N GLU A 192 0.01 -7.62 28.91
CA GLU A 192 0.77 -8.58 28.09
C GLU A 192 0.36 -8.46 26.61
N LYS A 193 -0.94 -8.42 26.34
CA LYS A 193 -1.44 -8.21 24.97
C LYS A 193 -1.05 -6.83 24.43
N LEU A 194 -0.96 -5.80 25.29
CA LEU A 194 -0.51 -4.47 24.85
C LEU A 194 0.91 -4.50 24.27
N MET A 195 1.81 -5.34 24.81
CA MET A 195 3.17 -5.50 24.26
C MET A 195 3.19 -6.16 22.86
N ARG A 196 2.13 -6.88 22.46
CA ARG A 196 2.00 -7.48 21.13
C ARG A 196 1.80 -6.43 20.03
N PHE A 197 1.27 -5.24 20.36
CA PHE A 197 1.08 -4.17 19.37
C PHE A 197 2.41 -3.64 18.78
N PRO A 198 3.38 -3.16 19.58
CA PRO A 198 4.68 -2.73 19.03
C PRO A 198 5.42 -3.88 18.33
N GLN A 199 5.37 -5.11 18.84
CA GLN A 199 5.98 -6.28 18.19
C GLN A 199 5.39 -6.50 16.78
N THR A 200 4.06 -6.46 16.66
CA THR A 200 3.35 -6.63 15.38
C THR A 200 3.58 -5.44 14.44
N LEU A 201 3.57 -4.22 14.97
CA LEU A 201 3.80 -3.01 14.16
C LEU A 201 5.20 -3.03 13.53
N VAL A 202 6.23 -3.32 14.33
CA VAL A 202 7.61 -3.43 13.85
C VAL A 202 7.74 -4.59 12.86
N GLY A 203 7.11 -5.74 13.14
CA GLY A 203 7.06 -6.88 12.23
C GLY A 203 6.40 -6.56 10.89
N HIS A 204 5.38 -5.71 10.86
CA HIS A 204 4.75 -5.25 9.61
C HIS A 204 5.65 -4.30 8.82
N PHE A 205 6.40 -3.41 9.48
CA PHE A 205 7.42 -2.59 8.81
C PHE A 205 8.57 -3.42 8.29
N PHE A 206 9.07 -4.37 9.08
CA PHE A 206 10.05 -5.36 8.62
C PHE A 206 9.56 -6.06 7.36
N TYR A 207 8.32 -6.57 7.40
CA TYR A 207 7.72 -7.26 6.27
C TYR A 207 7.62 -6.36 5.04
N PHE A 208 7.16 -5.13 5.19
CA PHE A 208 7.07 -4.16 4.09
C PHE A 208 8.41 -3.91 3.42
N ILE A 209 9.46 -3.67 4.22
CA ILE A 209 10.81 -3.41 3.70
C ILE A 209 11.38 -4.65 3.04
N SER A 210 11.24 -5.82 3.67
CA SER A 210 11.84 -7.06 3.21
C SER A 210 11.17 -7.61 1.95
N SER A 211 9.83 -7.69 1.92
CA SER A 211 9.06 -8.19 0.78
C SER A 211 9.15 -7.31 -0.46
N THR A 212 9.59 -6.06 -0.30
CA THR A 212 9.82 -5.11 -1.38
C THR A 212 11.31 -4.92 -1.69
N TRP A 213 12.19 -5.77 -1.17
CA TRP A 213 13.64 -5.73 -1.40
C TRP A 213 14.27 -4.36 -1.07
N GLY A 214 13.79 -3.72 0.00
CA GLY A 214 14.21 -2.38 0.44
C GLY A 214 13.48 -1.22 -0.24
N PHE A 215 12.74 -1.44 -1.32
CA PHE A 215 11.96 -0.36 -1.95
C PHE A 215 10.93 0.26 -1.00
N GLY A 216 10.42 -0.50 -0.03
CA GLY A 216 9.52 0.01 1.00
C GLY A 216 10.15 1.14 1.82
N ALA A 217 11.40 1.00 2.24
CA ALA A 217 12.12 2.06 2.96
C ALA A 217 12.31 3.31 2.08
N ILE A 218 12.69 3.11 0.81
CA ILE A 218 12.82 4.21 -0.17
C ILE A 218 11.47 4.91 -0.36
N ALA A 219 10.38 4.15 -0.49
CA ALA A 219 9.04 4.71 -0.67
C ALA A 219 8.59 5.52 0.55
N MET A 220 8.80 5.03 1.77
CA MET A 220 8.50 5.77 3.00
C MET A 220 9.23 7.11 3.02
N VAL A 221 10.55 7.11 2.81
CA VAL A 221 11.36 8.33 2.82
C VAL A 221 10.91 9.31 1.74
N LEU A 222 10.67 8.83 0.52
CA LEU A 222 10.26 9.70 -0.59
C LEU A 222 8.85 10.26 -0.40
N ILE A 223 7.88 9.49 0.08
CA ILE A 223 6.53 9.98 0.36
C ILE A 223 6.58 11.07 1.42
N ILE A 224 7.25 10.82 2.56
CA ILE A 224 7.33 11.77 3.67
C ILE A 224 8.07 13.05 3.23
N SER A 225 9.26 12.91 2.63
CA SER A 225 10.04 14.06 2.16
C SER A 225 9.31 14.82 1.05
N GLY A 226 8.65 14.12 0.14
CA GLY A 226 7.84 14.71 -0.92
C GLY A 226 6.70 15.56 -0.36
N LEU A 227 5.93 15.04 0.59
CA LEU A 227 4.86 15.79 1.26
C LEU A 227 5.42 17.01 2.01
N ALA A 228 6.49 16.84 2.79
CA ALA A 228 7.13 17.92 3.51
C ALA A 228 7.58 19.03 2.55
N MET A 229 8.29 18.69 1.49
CA MET A 229 8.77 19.66 0.49
C MET A 229 7.64 20.33 -0.30
N TYR A 230 6.54 19.62 -0.54
CA TYR A 230 5.35 20.24 -1.15
C TYR A 230 4.84 21.41 -0.31
N TYR A 231 4.68 21.22 1.01
CA TYR A 231 4.20 22.27 1.90
C TYR A 231 5.22 23.40 2.09
N VAL A 232 6.50 23.06 2.22
CA VAL A 232 7.58 24.08 2.31
C VAL A 232 7.58 24.99 1.08
N THR A 233 7.58 24.39 -0.11
CA THR A 233 7.58 25.15 -1.39
C THR A 233 6.32 25.99 -1.53
N ARG A 234 5.16 25.44 -1.18
CA ARG A 234 3.89 26.15 -1.24
C ARG A 234 3.85 27.36 -0.29
N ASN A 235 4.36 27.19 0.93
CA ASN A 235 4.39 28.28 1.90
C ASN A 235 5.38 29.38 1.50
N ARG A 236 6.53 29.03 0.91
CA ARG A 236 7.47 30.00 0.34
C ARG A 236 6.85 30.77 -0.81
N ALA A 237 6.16 30.10 -1.71
CA ALA A 237 5.44 30.75 -2.82
C ALA A 237 4.39 31.75 -2.33
N LYS A 238 3.67 31.45 -1.25
CA LYS A 238 2.69 32.37 -0.64
C LYS A 238 3.34 33.62 -0.03
N LYS A 239 4.57 33.50 0.48
CA LYS A 239 5.32 34.59 1.09
C LYS A 239 6.12 35.46 0.06
N GLY A 240 5.94 35.20 -1.24
CA GLY A 240 6.68 35.88 -2.30
C GLY A 240 8.18 35.53 -2.35
N ALA A 241 8.65 34.62 -1.52
CA ALA A 241 10.06 34.19 -1.41
C ALA A 241 10.42 33.01 -2.34
N ALA A 242 9.57 32.65 -3.31
CA ALA A 242 9.84 31.56 -4.22
C ALA A 242 10.79 32.01 -5.34
N GLU A 243 11.89 31.27 -5.53
CA GLU A 243 12.68 31.40 -6.76
C GLU A 243 11.78 31.08 -7.98
N LEU A 244 11.67 32.07 -8.86
CA LEU A 244 10.99 31.87 -10.14
C LEU A 244 11.95 31.12 -11.09
N THR A 245 11.42 30.16 -11.84
CA THR A 245 12.15 29.60 -12.98
C THR A 245 12.25 30.65 -14.09
N ALA A 246 13.11 30.39 -15.10
CA ALA A 246 13.22 31.23 -16.28
C ALA A 246 11.86 31.53 -16.96
N ASP A 247 10.88 30.64 -16.79
CA ASP A 247 9.50 30.80 -17.28
C ASP A 247 8.57 31.53 -16.30
N GLY A 248 9.09 32.20 -15.26
CA GLY A 248 8.29 32.93 -14.27
C GLY A 248 7.44 32.04 -13.33
N ARG A 249 7.64 30.73 -13.31
CA ARG A 249 6.91 29.78 -12.44
C ARG A 249 7.73 29.43 -11.20
N ALA A 250 7.07 29.35 -10.04
CA ALA A 250 7.71 28.87 -8.83
C ALA A 250 8.22 27.43 -9.03
N LYS A 251 9.51 27.21 -8.75
CA LYS A 251 10.13 25.87 -8.81
C LYS A 251 9.47 24.95 -7.78
N THR A 252 8.55 24.12 -8.22
CA THR A 252 7.79 23.20 -7.36
C THR A 252 8.51 21.88 -7.24
N TYR A 253 8.80 21.41 -6.02
CA TYR A 253 9.47 20.13 -5.77
C TYR A 253 8.62 18.96 -6.29
N ILE A 254 7.34 18.91 -5.95
CA ILE A 254 6.38 17.97 -6.50
C ILE A 254 5.09 18.67 -6.91
N THR A 255 4.40 18.11 -7.91
CA THR A 255 3.10 18.63 -8.36
C THR A 255 2.00 18.33 -7.34
N SER A 256 0.94 19.14 -7.32
CA SER A 256 -0.23 18.90 -6.45
C SER A 256 -0.83 17.51 -6.67
N SER A 257 -0.88 17.03 -7.91
CA SER A 257 -1.39 15.68 -8.23
C SER A 257 -0.54 14.57 -7.60
N LEU A 258 0.79 14.73 -7.62
CA LEU A 258 1.68 13.76 -7.00
C LEU A 258 1.59 13.85 -5.46
N ALA A 259 1.46 15.04 -4.89
CA ALA A 259 1.24 15.21 -3.46
C ALA A 259 -0.09 14.58 -3.00
N MET A 260 -1.17 14.70 -3.76
CA MET A 260 -2.43 14.01 -3.48
C MET A 260 -2.27 12.50 -3.51
N PHE A 261 -1.53 11.96 -4.49
CA PHE A 261 -1.25 10.53 -4.54
C PHE A 261 -0.35 10.08 -3.38
N CYS A 262 0.65 10.86 -2.99
CA CYS A 262 1.46 10.60 -1.80
C CYS A 262 0.60 10.56 -0.54
N TRP A 263 -0.36 11.49 -0.39
CA TRP A 263 -1.33 11.45 0.71
C TRP A 263 -2.18 10.19 0.68
N PHE A 264 -2.71 9.80 -0.49
CA PHE A 264 -3.46 8.55 -0.62
C PHE A 264 -2.63 7.35 -0.18
N ALA A 265 -1.40 7.22 -0.71
CA ALA A 265 -0.49 6.13 -0.36
C ALA A 265 -0.15 6.11 1.15
N PHE A 266 0.14 7.28 1.73
CA PHE A 266 0.46 7.41 3.15
C PHE A 266 -0.71 7.02 4.05
N LEU A 267 -1.91 7.53 3.73
CA LEU A 267 -3.11 7.28 4.53
C LEU A 267 -3.55 5.81 4.44
N VAL A 268 -3.54 5.22 3.23
CA VAL A 268 -3.96 3.82 3.09
C VAL A 268 -2.97 2.86 3.73
N MET A 269 -1.66 3.12 3.62
CA MET A 269 -0.64 2.32 4.32
C MET A 269 -0.77 2.45 5.84
N GLY A 270 -0.89 3.67 6.35
CA GLY A 270 -1.09 3.90 7.78
C GLY A 270 -2.35 3.21 8.30
N ALA A 271 -3.47 3.38 7.62
CA ALA A 271 -4.74 2.77 8.02
C ALA A 271 -4.69 1.23 8.01
N ILE A 272 -4.10 0.61 6.97
CA ILE A 272 -4.02 -0.85 6.91
C ILE A 272 -3.06 -1.41 7.97
N PHE A 273 -1.98 -0.69 8.29
CA PHE A 273 -1.10 -1.09 9.37
C PHE A 273 -1.83 -1.06 10.71
N VAL A 274 -2.55 0.00 11.02
CA VAL A 274 -3.36 0.11 12.24
C VAL A 274 -4.39 -1.03 12.31
N VAL A 275 -5.15 -1.25 11.25
CA VAL A 275 -6.16 -2.31 11.19
C VAL A 275 -5.51 -3.69 11.33
N SER A 276 -4.43 -3.95 10.59
CA SER A 276 -3.74 -5.26 10.64
C SER A 276 -3.09 -5.52 12.00
N VAL A 277 -2.44 -4.52 12.58
CA VAL A 277 -1.85 -4.62 13.93
C VAL A 277 -2.93 -4.90 14.96
N GLY A 278 -4.04 -4.16 14.93
CA GLY A 278 -5.17 -4.39 15.84
C GLY A 278 -5.71 -5.83 15.78
N PHE A 279 -5.93 -6.34 14.57
CA PHE A 279 -6.39 -7.72 14.36
C PHE A 279 -5.37 -8.77 14.82
N LYS A 280 -4.09 -8.54 14.59
CA LYS A 280 -3.05 -9.55 14.85
C LYS A 280 -2.57 -9.56 16.27
N ALA A 281 -2.36 -8.41 16.89
CA ALA A 281 -1.98 -8.31 18.29
C ALA A 281 -3.04 -8.90 19.24
N THR A 282 -4.31 -8.80 18.87
CA THR A 282 -5.43 -9.37 19.64
C THR A 282 -5.84 -10.78 19.21
N SER A 283 -5.09 -11.40 18.29
CA SER A 283 -5.41 -12.73 17.78
C SER A 283 -5.24 -13.82 18.86
N THR A 284 -6.20 -14.73 18.95
CA THR A 284 -6.13 -15.90 19.83
C THR A 284 -5.02 -16.90 19.46
N VAL A 285 -4.50 -16.80 18.22
CA VAL A 285 -3.41 -17.68 17.74
C VAL A 285 -2.06 -16.97 17.76
N PHE A 286 -1.94 -15.84 18.47
CA PHE A 286 -0.68 -15.07 18.51
C PHE A 286 0.49 -15.91 19.03
N ASP A 287 0.27 -16.68 20.08
CA ASP A 287 1.34 -17.43 20.73
C ASP A 287 1.66 -18.77 20.04
N THR A 288 0.75 -19.25 19.19
CA THR A 288 0.91 -20.54 18.47
C THR A 288 1.37 -20.36 17.03
N ARG A 289 1.37 -19.14 16.48
CA ARG A 289 1.71 -18.86 15.09
C ARG A 289 2.74 -17.74 14.95
N ALA A 290 3.90 -18.10 14.44
CA ALA A 290 5.01 -17.16 14.17
C ALA A 290 4.67 -16.09 13.13
N ASP A 291 3.88 -16.44 12.09
CA ASP A 291 3.48 -15.51 11.04
C ASP A 291 2.51 -14.41 11.49
N THR A 292 1.97 -14.48 12.72
CA THR A 292 1.02 -13.49 13.23
C THR A 292 1.66 -12.10 13.34
N THR A 293 2.89 -12.02 13.78
CA THR A 293 3.62 -10.76 13.97
C THR A 293 4.11 -10.15 12.65
N ILE A 294 4.45 -10.99 11.65
CA ILE A 294 4.94 -10.57 10.33
C ILE A 294 3.92 -10.82 9.22
N PHE A 295 2.64 -10.65 9.50
CA PHE A 295 1.54 -11.06 8.65
C PHE A 295 1.40 -10.19 7.39
N GLY A 296 1.98 -10.63 6.27
CA GLY A 296 2.00 -9.89 5.01
C GLY A 296 0.68 -9.82 4.27
N ARG A 297 -0.08 -10.92 4.22
CA ARG A 297 -1.30 -11.05 3.41
C ARG A 297 -2.26 -9.86 3.51
N TYR A 298 -2.37 -9.21 4.69
CA TYR A 298 -3.29 -8.08 4.86
C TYR A 298 -2.74 -6.77 4.30
N ILE A 299 -1.43 -6.57 4.40
CA ILE A 299 -0.80 -5.29 4.09
C ILE A 299 -0.24 -5.24 2.66
N GLU A 300 0.13 -6.38 2.07
CA GLU A 300 0.71 -6.48 0.72
C GLU A 300 -0.15 -5.86 -0.38
N THR A 301 -1.47 -5.88 -0.19
CA THR A 301 -2.47 -5.27 -1.08
C THR A 301 -2.12 -3.81 -1.43
N PHE A 302 -1.50 -3.07 -0.51
CA PHE A 302 -1.22 -1.64 -0.66
C PHE A 302 0.25 -1.30 -0.93
N PHE A 303 1.17 -2.27 -0.87
CA PHE A 303 2.60 -2.01 -1.12
C PHE A 303 2.87 -1.38 -2.48
N PRO A 304 2.30 -1.89 -3.58
CA PRO A 304 2.48 -1.26 -4.88
C PRO A 304 1.92 0.17 -4.95
N VAL A 305 0.85 0.47 -4.21
CA VAL A 305 0.28 1.82 -4.12
C VAL A 305 1.26 2.79 -3.45
N ALA A 306 2.01 2.33 -2.43
CA ALA A 306 3.06 3.12 -1.79
C ALA A 306 4.32 3.24 -2.67
N ILE A 307 4.70 2.20 -3.39
CA ILE A 307 5.87 2.19 -4.27
C ILE A 307 5.66 3.11 -5.49
N PHE A 308 4.47 3.19 -6.04
CA PHE A 308 4.19 3.92 -7.27
C PHE A 308 4.59 5.42 -7.23
N PRO A 309 4.19 6.24 -6.23
CA PRO A 309 4.61 7.65 -6.17
C PRO A 309 6.12 7.79 -5.98
N ALA A 310 6.77 6.85 -5.29
CA ALA A 310 8.22 6.83 -5.15
C ALA A 310 8.91 6.61 -6.52
N LEU A 311 8.43 5.68 -7.33
CA LEU A 311 8.92 5.47 -8.70
C LEU A 311 8.73 6.72 -9.58
N ILE A 312 7.59 7.42 -9.45
CA ILE A 312 7.38 8.70 -10.15
C ILE A 312 8.39 9.75 -9.70
N MET A 313 8.70 9.84 -8.40
CA MET A 313 9.71 10.77 -7.88
C MET A 313 11.12 10.42 -8.33
N ILE A 314 11.48 9.14 -8.33
CA ILE A 314 12.76 8.65 -8.88
C ILE A 314 12.85 9.01 -10.36
N TYR A 315 11.84 8.70 -11.16
CA TYR A 315 11.78 9.04 -12.58
C TYR A 315 11.97 10.54 -12.85
N ARG A 316 11.44 11.39 -11.99
CA ARG A 316 11.59 12.85 -12.07
C ARG A 316 12.91 13.38 -11.51
N GLY A 317 13.86 12.53 -11.17
CA GLY A 317 15.16 12.92 -10.61
C GLY A 317 15.09 13.50 -9.19
N ARG A 318 14.04 13.17 -8.43
CA ARG A 318 13.83 13.67 -7.05
C ARG A 318 14.43 12.75 -5.98
N PHE A 319 15.15 11.73 -6.37
CA PHE A 319 15.86 10.82 -5.47
C PHE A 319 17.33 11.22 -5.38
N SER A 320 17.75 11.67 -4.21
CA SER A 320 19.13 12.13 -3.92
C SER A 320 19.89 11.11 -3.07
N VAL A 321 21.21 11.33 -2.89
CA VAL A 321 22.04 10.57 -1.95
C VAL A 321 21.46 10.61 -0.53
N MET A 322 20.97 11.78 -0.10
CA MET A 322 20.36 11.93 1.23
C MET A 322 19.12 11.05 1.40
N HIS A 323 18.30 10.90 0.36
CA HIS A 323 17.15 10.00 0.41
C HIS A 323 17.58 8.53 0.48
N SER A 324 18.65 8.13 -0.22
CA SER A 324 19.15 6.75 -0.17
C SER A 324 19.78 6.44 1.20
N LEU A 325 20.53 7.37 1.78
CA LEU A 325 21.06 7.25 3.15
C LEU A 325 19.93 7.20 4.19
N ALA A 326 18.93 8.08 4.07
CA ALA A 326 17.77 8.06 4.95
C ALA A 326 17.00 6.72 4.86
N ALA A 327 16.85 6.15 3.66
CA ALA A 327 16.23 4.84 3.49
C ALA A 327 17.05 3.71 4.14
N LEU A 328 18.38 3.74 3.99
CA LEU A 328 19.29 2.79 4.62
C LEU A 328 19.20 2.88 6.16
N ILE A 329 19.24 4.09 6.72
CA ILE A 329 19.12 4.34 8.17
C ILE A 329 17.73 3.89 8.67
N THR A 330 16.66 4.23 7.96
CA THR A 330 15.29 3.81 8.32
C THR A 330 15.17 2.29 8.33
N ALA A 331 15.67 1.61 7.31
CA ALA A 331 15.67 0.15 7.26
C ALA A 331 16.51 -0.44 8.41
N GLY A 332 17.73 0.07 8.64
CA GLY A 332 18.60 -0.37 9.73
C GLY A 332 17.94 -0.21 11.11
N GLY A 333 17.30 0.93 11.36
CA GLY A 333 16.56 1.18 12.60
C GLY A 333 15.38 0.22 12.80
N ILE A 334 14.59 -0.01 11.73
CA ILE A 334 13.47 -0.98 11.79
C ILE A 334 13.98 -2.40 11.99
N PHE A 335 15.08 -2.80 11.35
CA PHE A 335 15.67 -4.12 11.53
C PHE A 335 16.23 -4.32 12.91
N ALA A 336 16.90 -3.31 13.50
CA ALA A 336 17.34 -3.36 14.89
C ALA A 336 16.16 -3.51 15.87
N LEU A 337 15.07 -2.78 15.64
CA LEU A 337 13.83 -2.96 16.41
C LEU A 337 13.18 -4.33 16.17
N THR A 338 13.32 -4.90 14.97
CA THR A 338 12.82 -6.24 14.66
C THR A 338 13.55 -7.30 15.46
N GLU A 339 14.88 -7.25 15.53
CA GLU A 339 15.67 -8.14 16.36
C GLU A 339 15.29 -8.03 17.85
N LEU A 340 15.06 -6.82 18.32
CA LEU A 340 14.73 -6.58 19.72
C LEU A 340 13.31 -7.00 20.11
N LEU A 341 12.31 -6.71 19.26
CA LEU A 341 10.89 -6.84 19.61
C LEU A 341 10.18 -7.99 18.89
N THR A 342 10.49 -8.22 17.61
CA THR A 342 9.73 -9.14 16.76
C THR A 342 10.32 -10.54 16.75
N VAL A 343 11.64 -10.67 16.61
CA VAL A 343 12.32 -11.97 16.56
C VAL A 343 12.02 -12.83 17.78
N PRO A 344 12.12 -12.33 19.03
CA PRO A 344 11.76 -13.12 20.21
C PRO A 344 10.30 -13.63 20.18
N SER A 345 9.37 -12.82 19.64
CA SER A 345 7.95 -13.21 19.55
C SER A 345 7.69 -14.26 18.45
N VAL A 346 8.52 -14.29 17.40
CA VAL A 346 8.38 -15.22 16.25
C VAL A 346 9.10 -16.53 16.50
N VAL A 347 10.34 -16.47 16.94
CA VAL A 347 11.21 -17.64 17.14
C VAL A 347 10.86 -18.36 18.45
N GLY A 348 10.38 -17.61 19.46
CA GLY A 348 10.10 -18.15 20.80
C GLY A 348 11.38 -18.43 21.60
N ASP A 349 11.19 -19.07 22.73
CA ASP A 349 12.26 -19.47 23.66
C ASP A 349 12.85 -20.86 23.37
N GLY A 350 12.51 -21.43 22.21
CA GLY A 350 12.93 -22.78 21.81
C GLY A 350 12.08 -23.91 22.41
N THR A 351 11.18 -23.61 23.34
CA THR A 351 10.33 -24.62 23.98
C THR A 351 9.01 -24.84 23.24
N THR A 352 8.54 -23.84 22.48
CA THR A 352 7.31 -23.89 21.70
C THR A 352 7.59 -23.72 20.20
N ASP A 353 7.30 -24.76 19.43
CA ASP A 353 7.33 -24.71 17.96
C ASP A 353 6.13 -23.91 17.46
N LYS A 354 6.34 -22.63 17.12
CA LYS A 354 5.29 -21.83 16.50
C LYS A 354 5.15 -22.17 15.01
N GLY A 355 3.97 -22.62 14.63
CA GLY A 355 3.64 -22.92 13.23
C GLY A 355 3.68 -21.69 12.32
N VAL A 356 3.98 -21.89 11.05
CA VAL A 356 3.97 -20.85 10.01
C VAL A 356 3.02 -21.24 8.89
N VAL A 357 2.15 -20.32 8.49
CA VAL A 357 1.33 -20.48 7.29
C VAL A 357 1.94 -19.66 6.15
N SER A 358 2.67 -20.32 5.25
CA SER A 358 3.44 -19.69 4.16
C SER A 358 2.58 -18.74 3.29
N ALA A 359 1.30 -19.07 3.07
CA ALA A 359 0.36 -18.21 2.35
C ALA A 359 0.12 -16.82 3.01
N MET A 360 0.54 -16.63 4.26
CA MET A 360 0.37 -15.37 4.98
C MET A 360 1.60 -14.45 4.89
N ILE A 361 2.72 -14.98 4.38
CA ILE A 361 4.01 -14.28 4.26
C ILE A 361 4.63 -14.44 2.86
N LEU A 362 3.81 -14.40 1.83
CA LEU A 362 4.23 -14.69 0.45
C LEU A 362 5.40 -13.83 -0.03
N GLY A 363 5.40 -12.55 0.29
CA GLY A 363 6.42 -11.61 -0.18
C GLY A 363 7.82 -11.83 0.36
N ILE A 364 8.00 -12.53 1.50
CA ILE A 364 9.35 -12.85 2.03
C ILE A 364 9.76 -14.30 1.74
N THR A 365 8.87 -15.11 1.19
CA THR A 365 9.18 -16.51 0.85
C THR A 365 10.41 -16.65 -0.05
N PRO A 366 10.62 -15.81 -1.08
CA PRO A 366 11.80 -15.87 -1.91
C PRO A 366 13.11 -15.57 -1.17
N LEU A 367 13.06 -14.79 -0.10
CA LEU A 367 14.21 -14.41 0.70
C LEU A 367 14.64 -15.47 1.70
N LYS A 368 13.88 -16.55 1.85
CA LYS A 368 14.25 -17.69 2.71
C LYS A 368 15.40 -18.53 2.18
N LEU A 369 15.92 -18.27 0.98
CA LEU A 369 17.17 -18.72 0.40
C LEU A 369 17.53 -20.20 0.73
N GLY A 370 16.70 -21.15 0.19
CA GLY A 370 17.01 -22.59 0.29
C GLY A 370 16.51 -23.28 1.57
N GLU A 371 15.98 -22.58 2.54
CA GLU A 371 15.15 -23.19 3.58
C GLU A 371 13.81 -23.50 2.89
N GLY A 372 13.51 -24.79 2.70
CA GLY A 372 12.22 -25.18 2.11
C GLY A 372 11.08 -24.50 2.84
N LEU A 373 9.91 -24.40 2.21
CA LEU A 373 8.65 -23.85 2.75
C LEU A 373 8.17 -24.57 4.05
N LYS A 374 9.06 -25.29 4.73
CA LYS A 374 8.79 -25.99 5.96
C LYS A 374 8.63 -24.99 7.09
N ASP A 375 7.48 -24.85 7.51
CA ASP A 375 6.80 -24.67 8.80
C ASP A 375 7.52 -23.86 9.93
N LYS A 376 8.75 -23.40 9.79
CA LYS A 376 9.48 -22.64 10.83
C LYS A 376 10.19 -21.42 10.24
N ILE A 377 10.18 -20.33 10.99
CA ILE A 377 11.03 -19.17 10.76
C ILE A 377 12.03 -19.15 11.89
N THR A 378 13.33 -19.20 11.54
CA THR A 378 14.44 -19.19 12.48
C THR A 378 15.05 -17.80 12.59
N GLU A 379 15.80 -17.54 13.64
CA GLU A 379 16.61 -16.32 13.78
C GLU A 379 17.56 -16.14 12.58
N THR A 380 18.17 -17.22 12.10
CA THR A 380 19.02 -17.24 10.91
C THR A 380 18.25 -16.76 9.66
N THR A 381 16.96 -17.05 9.54
CA THR A 381 16.12 -16.54 8.45
C THR A 381 16.01 -15.01 8.49
N PHE A 382 15.81 -14.42 9.67
CA PHE A 382 15.78 -12.96 9.83
C PHE A 382 17.11 -12.33 9.46
N ILE A 383 18.23 -12.87 9.99
CA ILE A 383 19.60 -12.38 9.72
C ILE A 383 19.88 -12.40 8.21
N LYS A 384 19.56 -13.50 7.50
CA LYS A 384 19.74 -13.60 6.04
C LYS A 384 18.94 -12.55 5.28
N ILE A 385 17.65 -12.39 5.62
CA ILE A 385 16.77 -11.40 4.99
C ILE A 385 17.32 -9.98 5.22
N ILE A 386 17.67 -9.65 6.45
CA ILE A 386 18.24 -8.35 6.83
C ILE A 386 19.53 -8.08 6.05
N ALA A 387 20.46 -9.05 6.02
CA ALA A 387 21.74 -8.91 5.34
C ALA A 387 21.55 -8.62 3.83
N VAL A 388 20.67 -9.37 3.16
CA VAL A 388 20.38 -9.17 1.74
C VAL A 388 19.78 -7.80 1.47
N VAL A 389 18.76 -7.40 2.23
CA VAL A 389 18.09 -6.11 2.02
C VAL A 389 19.00 -4.94 2.33
N MET A 390 19.82 -5.03 3.40
CA MET A 390 20.80 -3.99 3.73
C MET A 390 21.90 -3.88 2.69
N ALA A 391 22.39 -5.00 2.15
CA ALA A 391 23.35 -5.00 1.05
C ALA A 391 22.78 -4.33 -0.21
N LEU A 392 21.52 -4.60 -0.57
CA LEU A 392 20.85 -3.94 -1.69
C LEU A 392 20.70 -2.43 -1.47
N LEU A 393 20.28 -2.00 -0.29
CA LEU A 393 20.17 -0.57 0.02
C LEU A 393 21.53 0.11 0.04
N LEU A 394 22.56 -0.54 0.55
CA LEU A 394 23.95 -0.03 0.50
C LEU A 394 24.43 0.09 -0.95
N ALA A 395 24.14 -0.89 -1.81
CA ALA A 395 24.45 -0.82 -3.23
C ALA A 395 23.75 0.39 -3.89
N VAL A 396 22.49 0.66 -3.56
CA VAL A 396 21.77 1.86 -4.02
C VAL A 396 22.46 3.15 -3.59
N VAL A 397 22.96 3.23 -2.34
CA VAL A 397 23.73 4.38 -1.84
C VAL A 397 25.00 4.56 -2.65
N ILE A 398 25.79 3.49 -2.83
CA ILE A 398 27.06 3.50 -3.57
C ILE A 398 26.82 3.93 -5.03
N ILE A 399 25.87 3.31 -5.72
CA ILE A 399 25.50 3.66 -7.10
C ILE A 399 25.11 5.14 -7.16
N ARG A 400 24.35 5.62 -6.18
CA ARG A 400 23.93 7.02 -6.15
C ARG A 400 25.09 7.98 -5.92
N LEU A 401 26.04 7.65 -5.05
CA LEU A 401 27.26 8.44 -4.85
C LEU A 401 28.10 8.54 -6.12
N ILE A 402 28.25 7.44 -6.87
CA ILE A 402 29.01 7.40 -8.12
C ILE A 402 28.29 8.20 -9.20
N THR A 403 26.96 8.11 -9.29
CA THR A 403 26.17 8.72 -10.37
C THR A 403 25.85 10.20 -10.15
N VAL A 404 26.08 10.75 -8.97
CA VAL A 404 25.91 12.21 -8.71
C VAL A 404 26.80 13.06 -9.61
N LYS A 405 28.01 12.57 -9.95
CA LYS A 405 28.96 13.27 -10.85
C LYS A 405 28.62 13.13 -12.33
N LYS A 406 27.81 12.16 -12.74
CA LYS A 406 27.38 11.90 -14.13
C LYS A 406 25.87 12.11 -14.25
N ASN A 407 25.46 12.97 -15.17
CA ASN A 407 24.09 13.35 -15.47
C ASN A 407 23.02 12.26 -15.24
N SER A 408 22.02 12.56 -14.42
CA SER A 408 21.09 11.69 -13.72
C SER A 408 20.18 10.76 -14.53
N SER A 409 20.22 10.78 -15.87
CA SER A 409 19.34 9.95 -16.71
C SER A 409 19.66 8.46 -16.63
N MET A 410 20.94 8.11 -16.44
CA MET A 410 21.42 6.72 -16.42
C MET A 410 20.93 5.96 -15.16
N PHE A 411 20.83 6.64 -14.00
CA PHE A 411 20.31 6.03 -12.77
C PHE A 411 18.85 5.58 -12.91
N ASN A 412 18.02 6.39 -13.56
CA ASN A 412 16.62 6.09 -13.76
C ASN A 412 16.39 4.90 -14.72
N TRP A 413 17.32 4.67 -15.64
CA TRP A 413 17.28 3.57 -16.58
C TRP A 413 17.73 2.23 -15.99
N VAL A 414 18.55 2.27 -14.94
CA VAL A 414 19.12 1.06 -14.32
C VAL A 414 18.31 0.61 -13.10
N THR A 415 17.92 1.54 -12.25
CA THR A 415 17.23 1.20 -10.97
C THR A 415 15.82 0.68 -11.13
N ILE A 416 15.04 1.21 -12.09
CA ILE A 416 13.66 0.74 -12.30
C ILE A 416 13.65 -0.67 -12.90
N PRO A 417 14.43 -0.97 -13.98
CA PRO A 417 14.54 -2.33 -14.50
C PRO A 417 15.17 -3.32 -13.52
N MET A 418 16.20 -2.92 -12.77
CA MET A 418 16.81 -3.80 -11.76
C MET A 418 15.84 -4.12 -10.61
N GLY A 419 15.08 -3.13 -10.13
CA GLY A 419 14.06 -3.38 -9.13
C GLY A 419 12.97 -4.34 -9.65
N ALA A 420 12.54 -4.18 -10.90
CA ALA A 420 11.65 -5.12 -11.56
C ALA A 420 12.27 -6.51 -11.66
N LEU A 421 13.49 -6.62 -12.13
CA LEU A 421 14.20 -7.89 -12.28
C LEU A 421 14.35 -8.61 -10.94
N LEU A 422 14.79 -7.91 -9.89
CA LEU A 422 14.94 -8.48 -8.55
C LEU A 422 13.62 -8.97 -7.97
N MET A 423 12.51 -8.26 -8.22
CA MET A 423 11.18 -8.72 -7.80
C MET A 423 10.72 -9.98 -8.53
N TYR A 424 11.21 -10.23 -9.76
CA TYR A 424 10.78 -11.37 -10.59
C TYR A 424 11.73 -12.56 -10.56
N THR A 425 13.02 -12.39 -10.25
CA THR A 425 13.94 -13.53 -10.10
C THR A 425 13.61 -14.38 -8.87
N SER A 426 12.67 -13.94 -8.06
CA SER A 426 12.21 -14.60 -6.84
C SER A 426 10.89 -15.37 -7.00
N LEU A 427 10.29 -15.37 -8.19
CA LEU A 427 9.09 -16.18 -8.53
C LEU A 427 9.46 -17.53 -9.11
#